data_585925db75011bbd76bb909aaa7d7049
#
_entry.id   585925db75011bbd76bb909aaa7d7049
#
_cell.length_a   1.000
_cell.length_b   1.000
_cell.length_c   1.000
_cell.angle_alpha   90.00
_cell.angle_beta   90.00
_cell.angle_gamma   90.00
#
_symmetry.space_group_name_H-M   'P 1'
#
loop_
_entity.id
_entity.type
_entity.pdbx_description
1 polymer ?
#
loop_
_entity_poly.entity_id
_entity_poly.type
_entity_poly.pdbx_seq_one_letter_code
_entity_poly.pdbx_strand_id
1 'polypeptide(L)'
;YTEAAEPMSNIYGALYSTLATDENSQRKSMRYIGSCIGRVFYLLDKAGRVAGDKRVGRYNVYLVNGVEDPGAALENARRQSLAVANDLVRAYGMLDVKLNKSLIDNIMILGLRHAVEPLDPENRPVRWELP
;
A
#
# COMPACT_ATOMS: atom_id res chain seq x y z
N TYR A 1 14.77 -0.43 -1.40
CA TYR A 1 13.35 -0.02 -1.13
C TYR A 1 12.72 -0.87 -0.03
N THR A 2 12.89 -2.18 -0.06
CA THR A 2 12.26 -3.11 0.90
C THR A 2 12.67 -2.81 2.33
N GLU A 3 13.95 -2.67 2.61
CA GLU A 3 14.48 -2.35 3.95
C GLU A 3 13.98 -0.99 4.46
N ALA A 4 13.91 0.01 3.58
CA ALA A 4 13.42 1.34 3.94
C ALA A 4 11.92 1.34 4.30
N ALA A 5 11.13 0.45 3.71
CA ALA A 5 9.70 0.29 3.99
C ALA A 5 9.41 -0.60 5.21
N GLU A 6 10.40 -1.33 5.71
CA GLU A 6 10.23 -2.34 6.77
C GLU A 6 9.63 -1.77 8.07
N PRO A 7 10.05 -0.61 8.60
CA PRO A 7 9.43 -0.05 9.81
C PRO A 7 7.92 0.18 9.65
N MET A 8 7.49 0.76 8.54
CA MET A 8 6.06 1.00 8.28
C MET A 8 5.32 -0.32 8.07
N SER A 9 5.92 -1.27 7.36
CA SER A 9 5.40 -2.62 7.17
C SER A 9 5.17 -3.33 8.51
N ASN A 10 6.12 -3.24 9.43
CA ASN A 10 6.03 -3.86 10.76
C ASN A 10 4.95 -3.21 11.65
N ILE A 11 4.84 -1.88 11.62
CA ILE A 11 3.80 -1.14 12.36
C ILE A 11 2.40 -1.56 11.90
N TYR A 12 2.15 -1.53 10.60
CA TYR A 12 0.86 -1.92 10.04
C TYR A 12 0.58 -3.42 10.23
N GLY A 13 1.60 -4.27 10.10
CA GLY A 13 1.48 -5.69 10.38
C GLY A 13 1.08 -5.98 11.82
N ALA A 14 1.71 -5.31 12.78
CA ALA A 14 1.35 -5.43 14.19
C ALA A 14 -0.08 -4.94 14.45
N LEU A 15 -0.45 -3.77 13.92
CA LEU A 15 -1.79 -3.20 14.06
C LEU A 15 -2.86 -4.16 13.51
N TYR A 16 -2.71 -4.61 12.27
CA TYR A 16 -3.69 -5.52 11.65
C TYR A 16 -3.78 -6.87 12.35
N SER A 17 -2.69 -7.38 12.91
CA SER A 17 -2.70 -8.63 13.65
C SER A 17 -3.62 -8.61 14.89
N THR A 18 -3.88 -7.43 15.45
CA THR A 18 -4.79 -7.26 16.60
C THR A 18 -6.26 -7.39 16.22
N LEU A 19 -6.59 -7.29 14.93
CA LEU A 19 -7.96 -7.41 14.43
C LEU A 19 -8.43 -8.87 14.30
N ALA A 20 -7.50 -9.82 14.35
CA ALA A 20 -7.83 -11.25 14.34
C ALA A 20 -8.18 -11.72 15.74
N THR A 21 -9.36 -12.34 15.88
CA THR A 21 -9.91 -12.67 17.18
C THR A 21 -9.22 -13.85 17.83
N ASP A 22 -9.12 -15.04 17.24
CA ASP A 22 -8.70 -16.22 18.01
C ASP A 22 -7.81 -17.26 17.31
N GLU A 23 -7.63 -17.21 16.01
CA GLU A 23 -6.86 -18.23 15.33
C GLU A 23 -5.48 -17.74 14.90
N ASN A 24 -4.45 -18.52 15.26
CA ASN A 24 -3.05 -18.20 14.90
C ASN A 24 -2.85 -18.05 13.37
N SER A 25 -3.60 -18.77 12.55
CA SER A 25 -3.53 -18.67 11.09
C SER A 25 -4.12 -17.35 10.59
N GLN A 26 -5.28 -16.93 11.11
CA GLN A 26 -5.89 -15.64 10.76
C GLN A 26 -5.02 -14.47 11.23
N ARG A 27 -4.44 -14.56 12.43
CA ARG A 27 -3.54 -13.53 12.94
C ARG A 27 -2.30 -13.36 12.06
N LYS A 28 -1.70 -14.45 11.60
CA LYS A 28 -0.57 -14.40 10.65
C LYS A 28 -0.96 -13.78 9.32
N SER A 29 -2.12 -14.16 8.78
CA SER A 29 -2.64 -13.60 7.52
C SER A 29 -2.94 -12.10 7.66
N MET A 30 -3.57 -11.69 8.76
CA MET A 30 -3.84 -10.27 9.05
C MET A 30 -2.54 -9.47 9.21
N ARG A 31 -1.54 -10.03 9.92
CA ARG A 31 -0.22 -9.41 10.01
C ARG A 31 0.42 -9.21 8.63
N TYR A 32 0.35 -10.21 7.78
CA TYR A 32 0.92 -10.15 6.44
C TYR A 32 0.20 -9.11 5.57
N ILE A 33 -1.13 -9.08 5.60
CA ILE A 33 -1.94 -8.06 4.90
C ILE A 33 -1.56 -6.66 5.36
N GLY A 34 -1.50 -6.43 6.68
CA GLY A 34 -1.08 -5.14 7.23
C GLY A 34 0.32 -4.75 6.78
N SER A 35 1.27 -5.69 6.81
CA SER A 35 2.63 -5.45 6.33
C SER A 35 2.68 -5.05 4.86
N CYS A 36 1.88 -5.66 4.01
CA CYS A 36 1.76 -5.29 2.59
C CYS A 36 1.21 -3.86 2.44
N ILE A 37 0.14 -3.53 3.18
CA ILE A 37 -0.46 -2.18 3.17
C ILE A 37 0.55 -1.13 3.61
N GLY A 38 1.27 -1.36 4.71
CA GLY A 38 2.28 -0.45 5.22
C GLY A 38 3.41 -0.21 4.21
N ARG A 39 3.83 -1.25 3.49
CA ARG A 39 4.83 -1.15 2.41
C ARG A 39 4.34 -0.30 1.25
N VAL A 40 3.12 -0.53 0.78
CA VAL A 40 2.53 0.26 -0.32
C VAL A 40 2.41 1.73 0.09
N PHE A 41 1.92 2.02 1.29
CA PHE A 41 1.82 3.38 1.78
C PHE A 41 3.17 4.09 1.86
N TYR A 42 4.20 3.42 2.37
CA TYR A 42 5.53 3.99 2.42
C TYR A 42 6.06 4.35 1.04
N LEU A 43 5.96 3.42 0.08
CA LEU A 43 6.48 3.62 -1.27
C LEU A 43 5.78 4.78 -1.98
N LEU A 44 4.46 4.84 -1.93
CA LEU A 44 3.68 5.90 -2.58
C LEU A 44 3.88 7.27 -1.90
N ASP A 45 3.90 7.32 -0.56
CA ASP A 45 4.17 8.56 0.18
C ASP A 45 5.54 9.15 -0.16
N LYS A 46 6.58 8.31 -0.15
CA LYS A 46 7.94 8.75 -0.48
C LYS A 46 8.09 9.19 -1.93
N ALA A 47 7.45 8.51 -2.86
CA ALA A 47 7.43 8.93 -4.27
C ALA A 47 6.77 10.31 -4.44
N GLY A 48 5.63 10.54 -3.77
CA GLY A 48 4.94 11.83 -3.81
C GLY A 48 5.72 12.99 -3.18
N ARG A 49 6.72 12.70 -2.35
CA ARG A 49 7.52 13.71 -1.63
C ARG A 49 8.88 14.00 -2.24
N VAL A 50 9.28 13.33 -3.31
CA VAL A 50 10.65 13.45 -3.89
C VAL A 50 11.06 14.89 -4.11
N ALA A 51 10.24 15.72 -4.78
CA ALA A 51 10.57 17.11 -5.04
C ALA A 51 10.72 17.96 -3.77
N GLY A 52 9.81 17.77 -2.80
CA GLY A 52 9.84 18.46 -1.52
C GLY A 52 11.03 18.07 -0.66
N ASP A 53 11.28 16.78 -0.55
CA ASP A 53 12.38 16.24 0.26
C ASP A 53 13.74 16.63 -0.33
N LYS A 54 13.88 16.62 -1.67
CA LYS A 54 15.09 17.12 -2.35
C LYS A 54 15.37 18.58 -2.02
N ARG A 55 14.33 19.41 -2.07
CA ARG A 55 14.48 20.88 -1.81
C ARG A 55 14.96 21.18 -0.40
N VAL A 56 14.53 20.38 0.60
CA VAL A 56 14.87 20.63 2.01
C VAL A 56 15.97 19.70 2.54
N GLY A 57 16.58 18.88 1.67
CA GLY A 57 17.64 17.95 2.05
C GLY A 57 17.16 16.82 2.99
N ARG A 58 15.89 16.42 2.91
CA ARG A 58 15.35 15.36 3.75
C ARG A 58 15.58 13.99 3.12
N TYR A 59 15.75 12.98 3.99
CA TYR A 59 15.88 11.60 3.55
C TYR A 59 14.66 11.14 2.73
N ASN A 60 14.94 10.59 1.57
CA ASN A 60 13.94 9.92 0.74
C ASN A 60 14.60 8.75 0.01
N VAL A 61 13.99 7.56 0.10
CA VAL A 61 14.54 6.33 -0.47
C VAL A 61 14.76 6.42 -1.99
N TYR A 62 13.95 7.19 -2.71
CA TYR A 62 14.11 7.38 -4.15
C TYR A 62 15.34 8.22 -4.46
N LEU A 63 15.54 9.32 -3.72
CA LEU A 63 16.72 10.19 -3.87
C LEU A 63 18.02 9.45 -3.59
N VAL A 64 18.05 8.63 -2.53
CA VAL A 64 19.22 7.80 -2.20
C VAL A 64 19.55 6.80 -3.31
N ASN A 65 18.54 6.32 -4.03
CA ASN A 65 18.69 5.42 -5.17
C ASN A 65 18.82 6.16 -6.51
N GLY A 66 19.08 7.48 -6.51
CA GLY A 66 19.33 8.26 -7.71
C GLY A 66 18.09 8.59 -8.54
N VAL A 67 16.88 8.39 -7.99
CA VAL A 67 15.61 8.72 -8.66
C VAL A 67 15.15 10.08 -8.18
N GLU A 68 15.48 11.12 -8.94
CA GLU A 68 15.20 12.51 -8.57
C GLU A 68 13.96 13.09 -9.26
N ASP A 69 13.55 12.49 -10.36
CA ASP A 69 12.33 12.90 -11.08
C ASP A 69 11.08 12.35 -10.37
N PRO A 70 10.11 13.22 -9.99
CA PRO A 70 8.90 12.80 -9.29
C PRO A 70 8.04 11.82 -10.10
N GLY A 71 7.99 11.96 -11.44
CA GLY A 71 7.25 11.05 -12.31
C GLY A 71 7.87 9.66 -12.33
N ALA A 72 9.19 9.58 -12.46
CA ALA A 72 9.94 8.32 -12.41
C ALA A 72 9.83 7.65 -11.03
N ALA A 73 9.85 8.41 -9.94
CA ALA A 73 9.66 7.90 -8.59
C ALA A 73 8.26 7.30 -8.42
N LEU A 74 7.24 7.99 -8.89
CA LEU A 74 5.85 7.52 -8.80
C LEU A 74 5.63 6.25 -9.63
N GLU A 75 6.17 6.18 -10.83
CA GLU A 75 6.09 4.98 -11.67
C GLU A 75 6.82 3.77 -11.03
N ASN A 76 7.98 4.03 -10.44
CA ASN A 76 8.71 3.02 -9.67
C ASN A 76 7.90 2.52 -8.47
N ALA A 77 7.30 3.46 -7.71
CA ALA A 77 6.45 3.12 -6.57
C ALA A 77 5.25 2.25 -6.98
N ARG A 78 4.58 2.62 -8.07
CA ARG A 78 3.45 1.87 -8.60
C ARG A 78 3.82 0.45 -8.98
N ARG A 79 4.90 0.28 -9.73
CA ARG A 79 5.39 -1.04 -10.15
C ARG A 79 5.70 -1.94 -8.97
N GLN A 80 6.40 -1.42 -7.96
CA GLN A 80 6.70 -2.17 -6.75
C GLN A 80 5.43 -2.47 -5.94
N SER A 81 4.54 -1.50 -5.82
CA SER A 81 3.28 -1.64 -5.09
C SER A 81 2.33 -2.64 -5.75
N LEU A 82 2.34 -2.74 -7.08
CA LEU A 82 1.52 -3.71 -7.80
C LEU A 82 1.91 -5.16 -7.46
N ALA A 83 3.21 -5.44 -7.37
CA ALA A 83 3.67 -6.76 -6.92
C ALA A 83 3.19 -7.08 -5.50
N VAL A 84 3.34 -6.14 -4.57
CA VAL A 84 2.87 -6.27 -3.18
C VAL A 84 1.35 -6.39 -3.11
N ALA A 85 0.61 -5.66 -3.94
CA ALA A 85 -0.85 -5.72 -4.00
C ALA A 85 -1.35 -7.10 -4.44
N ASN A 86 -0.68 -7.73 -5.40
CA ASN A 86 -1.01 -9.10 -5.82
C ASN A 86 -0.83 -10.11 -4.67
N ASP A 87 0.23 -9.99 -3.91
CA ASP A 87 0.46 -10.84 -2.73
C ASP A 87 -0.58 -10.61 -1.65
N LEU A 88 -0.96 -9.35 -1.42
CA LEU A 88 -2.01 -8.97 -0.48
C LEU A 88 -3.37 -9.58 -0.87
N VAL A 89 -3.76 -9.50 -2.13
CA VAL A 89 -5.02 -10.09 -2.62
C VAL A 89 -5.04 -11.61 -2.42
N ARG A 90 -3.92 -12.29 -2.63
CA ARG A 90 -3.80 -13.73 -2.36
C ARG A 90 -3.97 -14.04 -0.87
N ALA A 91 -3.31 -13.29 0.00
CA ALA A 91 -3.43 -13.46 1.45
C ALA A 91 -4.84 -13.16 1.94
N TYR A 92 -5.48 -12.12 1.40
CA TYR A 92 -6.87 -11.77 1.69
C TYR A 92 -7.83 -12.89 1.27
N GLY A 93 -7.62 -13.52 0.11
CA GLY A 93 -8.44 -14.64 -0.37
C GLY A 93 -8.40 -15.88 0.53
N MET A 94 -7.42 -15.98 1.43
CA MET A 94 -7.35 -17.05 2.43
C MET A 94 -8.10 -16.73 3.74
N LEU A 95 -8.62 -15.51 3.91
CA LEU A 95 -9.40 -15.11 5.07
C LEU A 95 -10.86 -15.51 4.91
N ASP A 96 -11.47 -16.04 5.97
CA ASP A 96 -12.92 -16.25 6.08
C ASP A 96 -13.61 -14.98 6.58
N VAL A 97 -13.91 -14.08 5.66
CA VAL A 97 -14.58 -12.81 5.95
C VAL A 97 -16.09 -13.02 6.00
N LYS A 98 -16.69 -12.90 7.19
CA LYS A 98 -18.11 -13.20 7.43
C LYS A 98 -19.04 -11.99 7.33
N LEU A 99 -18.55 -10.81 7.69
CA LEU A 99 -19.35 -9.58 7.69
C LEU A 99 -18.86 -8.60 6.60
N ASN A 100 -19.82 -7.98 5.91
CA ASN A 100 -19.56 -6.96 4.89
C ASN A 100 -18.56 -7.40 3.81
N LYS A 101 -18.53 -8.69 3.50
CA LYS A 101 -17.54 -9.28 2.57
C LYS A 101 -17.47 -8.53 1.24
N SER A 102 -18.62 -8.23 0.62
CA SER A 102 -18.67 -7.53 -0.68
C SER A 102 -18.05 -6.13 -0.61
N LEU A 103 -18.26 -5.40 0.48
CA LEU A 103 -17.66 -4.08 0.68
C LEU A 103 -16.13 -4.19 0.86
N ILE A 104 -15.69 -5.14 1.66
CA ILE A 104 -14.27 -5.38 1.92
C ILE A 104 -13.60 -5.90 0.66
N ASP A 105 -14.23 -6.80 -0.11
CA ASP A 105 -13.74 -7.25 -1.41
C ASP A 105 -13.52 -6.07 -2.37
N ASN A 106 -14.46 -5.12 -2.43
CA ASN A 106 -14.31 -3.94 -3.27
C ASN A 106 -13.12 -3.06 -2.83
N ILE A 107 -12.93 -2.87 -1.54
CA ILE A 107 -11.80 -2.08 -1.01
C ILE A 107 -10.48 -2.78 -1.28
N MET A 108 -10.39 -4.07 -1.01
CA MET A 108 -9.15 -4.83 -1.07
C MET A 108 -8.74 -5.17 -2.50
N ILE A 109 -9.70 -5.49 -3.38
CA ILE A 109 -9.44 -5.92 -4.75
C ILE A 109 -9.43 -4.73 -5.70
N LEU A 110 -10.48 -3.90 -5.69
CA LEU A 110 -10.62 -2.79 -6.61
C LEU A 110 -9.93 -1.52 -6.11
N GLY A 111 -10.11 -1.17 -4.84
CA GLY A 111 -9.55 0.05 -4.27
C GLY A 111 -8.03 0.05 -4.25
N LEU A 112 -7.41 -1.05 -3.84
CA LEU A 112 -5.96 -1.17 -3.84
C LEU A 112 -5.39 -1.14 -5.26
N ARG A 113 -6.06 -1.81 -6.20
CA ARG A 113 -5.67 -1.80 -7.61
C ARG A 113 -5.71 -0.38 -8.18
N HIS A 114 -6.79 0.37 -7.94
CA HIS A 114 -6.89 1.76 -8.36
C HIS A 114 -5.85 2.68 -7.72
N ALA A 115 -5.43 2.39 -6.48
CA ALA A 115 -4.38 3.17 -5.83
C ALA A 115 -3.00 2.97 -6.47
N VAL A 116 -2.77 1.83 -7.12
CA VAL A 116 -1.46 1.46 -7.70
C VAL A 116 -1.40 1.61 -9.22
N GLU A 117 -2.52 1.50 -9.93
CA GLU A 117 -2.59 1.69 -11.39
C GLU A 117 -2.44 3.17 -11.77
N PRO A 118 -1.82 3.46 -12.93
CA PRO A 118 -1.81 4.83 -13.44
C PRO A 118 -3.25 5.32 -13.61
N LEU A 119 -3.54 6.48 -13.05
CA LEU A 119 -4.82 7.13 -13.30
C LEU A 119 -4.86 7.54 -14.77
N ASP A 120 -5.78 6.95 -15.54
CA ASP A 120 -6.13 7.47 -16.85
C ASP A 120 -6.63 8.92 -16.63
N PRO A 121 -6.07 9.92 -17.33
CA PRO A 121 -6.51 11.32 -17.20
C PRO A 121 -8.01 11.50 -17.41
N GLU A 122 -8.65 10.62 -18.18
CA GLU A 122 -10.08 10.63 -18.45
C GLU A 122 -10.89 9.87 -17.38
N ASN A 123 -10.26 9.03 -16.59
CA ASN A 123 -10.89 8.22 -15.56
C ASN A 123 -10.50 8.70 -14.16
N ARG A 124 -10.79 9.97 -13.86
CA ARG A 124 -10.64 10.50 -12.50
C ARG A 124 -11.49 9.66 -11.56
N PRO A 125 -10.95 9.18 -10.41
CA PRO A 125 -11.77 8.49 -9.44
C PRO A 125 -12.94 9.40 -9.05
N VAL A 126 -14.12 8.83 -9.05
CA VAL A 126 -15.33 9.52 -8.54
C VAL A 126 -14.98 10.00 -7.14
N ARG A 127 -14.94 11.30 -6.95
CA ARG A 127 -14.81 11.89 -5.62
C ARG A 127 -16.03 11.42 -4.83
N TRP A 128 -15.82 10.57 -3.85
CA TRP A 128 -16.87 10.25 -2.88
C TRP A 128 -17.12 11.51 -2.07
N GLU A 129 -18.08 12.31 -2.51
CA GLU A 129 -18.66 13.33 -1.65
C GLU A 129 -19.51 12.57 -0.63
N LEU A 130 -19.01 12.47 0.58
CA LEU A 130 -19.82 12.03 1.71
C LEU A 130 -21.02 12.99 1.83
N PRO A 131 -22.24 12.47 1.93
CA PRO A 131 -23.40 13.32 2.15
C PRO A 131 -23.31 14.09 3.46
#